data_b1c3abdaab312e50d17cd53b45631747
#
_entry.id   b1c3abdaab312e50d17cd53b45631747
#
_cell.length_a   1.000
_cell.length_b   1.000
_cell.length_c   1.000
_cell.angle_alpha   90.00
_cell.angle_beta   90.00
_cell.angle_gamma   90.00
#
_symmetry.space_group_name_H-M   'P 1'
#
loop_
_entity.id
_entity.type
_entity.pdbx_description
1 polymer ?
#
loop_
_entity_poly.entity_id
_entity_poly.type
_entity_poly.pdbx_seq_one_letter_code
_entity_poly.pdbx_strand_id
1 'polypeptide(L)'
;MQEAYGIILKQLKQHFIVKLTSVNASFIKKHIPHVVYHRMCASKRQETIQEQTDRPIKDMKRAIIILMALASYLASNAQLLYRITGDGVKSESYIIGTYHVADAAMVDSIPGAREALLSVGQVCGELAIADLMNTDSLKTMMAYMYLPEGQTLQTLLPEADYDRLRSLISTISGGAMDNDAIDRTYGRMTPAMLTNNLTIALTMKNNHRKADMQNPMDIYLQRAAAGAGKPTMGLETVSFQARTLFGIPMRRQVEQLMCLVDNLEFYETQIRSLSDAYYGQDMKKIEEAMEACIGTSCDSTPDEKDRLIKNRNLNWAKLMPAIMGAKPTLFAVGAGHLCGEHGMIQLLRNAGYFVEAVSR
;
A
#
# COMPACT_ATOMS: atom_id res chain seq x y z
N MET A 1 28.33 -37.40 -18.65
CA MET A 1 27.72 -36.14 -18.18
C MET A 1 27.61 -35.08 -19.29
N GLN A 2 28.58 -34.90 -20.18
CA GLN A 2 28.50 -33.90 -21.27
C GLN A 2 27.44 -34.23 -22.36
N GLU A 3 27.22 -35.51 -22.69
CA GLU A 3 26.19 -35.88 -23.67
C GLU A 3 24.76 -35.69 -23.16
N ALA A 4 24.50 -35.98 -21.89
CA ALA A 4 23.17 -35.75 -21.28
C ALA A 4 22.82 -34.26 -21.23
N TYR A 5 23.81 -33.38 -21.01
CA TYR A 5 23.64 -31.93 -21.02
C TYR A 5 23.32 -31.39 -22.42
N GLY A 6 23.91 -32.02 -23.47
CA GLY A 6 23.63 -31.66 -24.86
C GLY A 6 22.21 -32.01 -25.31
N ILE A 7 21.67 -33.13 -24.84
CA ILE A 7 20.31 -33.59 -25.18
C ILE A 7 19.26 -32.73 -24.49
N ILE A 8 19.48 -32.37 -23.22
CA ILE A 8 18.56 -31.47 -22.44
C ILE A 8 18.54 -30.07 -23.05
N LEU A 9 19.72 -29.54 -23.45
CA LEU A 9 19.79 -28.25 -24.14
C LEU A 9 19.10 -28.25 -25.51
N LYS A 10 19.14 -29.38 -26.24
CA LYS A 10 18.48 -29.51 -27.54
C LYS A 10 16.96 -29.62 -27.43
N GLN A 11 16.47 -30.33 -26.41
CA GLN A 11 15.02 -30.42 -26.12
C GLN A 11 14.44 -29.09 -25.54
N LEU A 12 15.18 -28.42 -24.69
CA LEU A 12 14.81 -27.09 -24.23
C LEU A 12 14.77 -26.05 -25.36
N LYS A 13 15.75 -26.16 -26.32
CA LYS A 13 15.78 -25.31 -27.51
C LYS A 13 14.54 -25.49 -28.40
N GLN A 14 14.12 -26.72 -28.67
CA GLN A 14 12.92 -26.96 -29.49
C GLN A 14 11.63 -26.55 -28.81
N HIS A 15 11.48 -26.81 -27.51
CA HIS A 15 10.27 -26.43 -26.77
C HIS A 15 10.14 -24.92 -26.57
N PHE A 16 11.27 -24.20 -26.40
CA PHE A 16 11.30 -22.76 -26.18
C PHE A 16 11.07 -21.94 -27.46
N ILE A 17 11.64 -22.39 -28.59
CA ILE A 17 11.46 -21.73 -29.91
C ILE A 17 9.99 -21.82 -30.36
N VAL A 18 9.34 -22.98 -30.16
CA VAL A 18 7.93 -23.18 -30.55
C VAL A 18 6.95 -22.35 -29.69
N LYS A 19 7.28 -22.13 -28.41
CA LYS A 19 6.43 -21.25 -27.54
C LYS A 19 6.65 -19.75 -27.74
N LEU A 20 7.86 -19.31 -28.13
CA LEU A 20 8.15 -17.89 -28.40
C LEU A 20 7.59 -17.38 -29.72
N THR A 21 7.38 -18.26 -30.72
CA THR A 21 6.74 -17.89 -32.00
C THR A 21 5.21 -17.73 -31.89
N SER A 22 4.60 -18.22 -30.81
CA SER A 22 3.15 -18.09 -30.55
C SER A 22 2.77 -16.90 -29.65
N VAL A 23 3.74 -16.13 -29.15
CA VAL A 23 3.45 -14.91 -28.39
C VAL A 23 3.00 -13.82 -29.36
N ASN A 24 1.75 -13.43 -29.25
CA ASN A 24 1.09 -12.45 -30.12
C ASN A 24 1.88 -11.13 -30.13
N ALA A 25 2.31 -10.68 -31.32
CA ALA A 25 3.07 -9.43 -31.52
C ALA A 25 2.36 -8.19 -30.92
N SER A 26 1.05 -8.25 -30.77
CA SER A 26 0.25 -7.24 -30.08
C SER A 26 0.54 -7.13 -28.57
N PHE A 27 0.81 -8.26 -27.91
CA PHE A 27 1.17 -8.30 -26.48
C PHE A 27 2.53 -7.65 -26.23
N ILE A 28 3.51 -7.97 -27.10
CA ILE A 28 4.87 -7.41 -27.03
C ILE A 28 4.85 -5.89 -27.22
N LYS A 29 4.04 -5.38 -28.17
CA LYS A 29 3.93 -3.94 -28.47
C LYS A 29 3.30 -3.12 -27.33
N LYS A 30 2.47 -3.76 -26.50
CA LYS A 30 1.73 -3.09 -25.41
C LYS A 30 2.53 -3.03 -24.09
N HIS A 31 3.55 -3.89 -23.90
CA HIS A 31 4.22 -4.08 -22.62
C HIS A 31 5.73 -3.82 -22.64
N ILE A 32 6.31 -3.44 -23.78
CA ILE A 32 7.74 -3.08 -23.86
C ILE A 32 7.84 -1.55 -24.08
N PRO A 33 8.70 -0.84 -23.32
CA PRO A 33 8.97 0.57 -23.55
C PRO A 33 9.39 0.86 -24.99
N HIS A 34 8.85 1.92 -25.59
CA HIS A 34 9.00 2.29 -27.00
C HIS A 34 10.47 2.33 -27.50
N VAL A 35 11.41 2.70 -26.62
CA VAL A 35 12.85 2.76 -26.90
C VAL A 35 13.46 1.37 -27.15
N VAL A 36 12.98 0.32 -26.47
CA VAL A 36 13.48 -1.06 -26.62
C VAL A 36 12.98 -1.66 -27.93
N TYR A 37 11.72 -1.37 -28.30
CA TYR A 37 11.11 -1.87 -29.54
C TYR A 37 11.79 -1.28 -30.80
N HIS A 38 12.12 0.02 -30.81
CA HIS A 38 12.80 0.67 -31.95
C HIS A 38 14.23 0.17 -32.16
N ARG A 39 14.99 -0.12 -31.10
CA ARG A 39 16.36 -0.71 -31.23
C ARG A 39 16.33 -2.14 -31.77
N MET A 40 15.26 -2.91 -31.52
CA MET A 40 15.11 -4.28 -32.09
C MET A 40 14.76 -4.25 -33.57
N CYS A 41 14.07 -3.22 -34.08
CA CYS A 41 13.67 -3.11 -35.48
C CYS A 41 14.75 -2.53 -36.39
N ALA A 42 15.64 -1.67 -35.89
CA ALA A 42 16.67 -0.99 -36.67
C ALA A 42 17.84 -1.93 -37.11
N SER A 43 18.02 -3.08 -36.44
CA SER A 43 19.14 -4.04 -36.68
C SER A 43 18.96 -4.97 -37.89
N LYS A 44 17.85 -4.87 -38.63
CA LYS A 44 17.49 -5.86 -39.67
C LYS A 44 18.05 -5.61 -41.08
N ARG A 45 18.93 -4.63 -41.31
CA ARG A 45 19.24 -4.19 -42.69
C ARG A 45 20.65 -4.49 -43.26
N GLN A 46 21.61 -5.08 -42.54
CA GLN A 46 22.92 -5.43 -43.10
C GLN A 46 23.47 -6.74 -42.50
N GLU A 47 23.23 -7.85 -43.12
CA GLU A 47 23.84 -9.14 -42.75
C GLU A 47 24.40 -9.89 -43.97
N THR A 48 25.70 -10.10 -43.99
CA THR A 48 26.44 -10.97 -44.92
C THR A 48 26.65 -12.38 -44.33
N ILE A 49 26.96 -13.34 -45.16
CA ILE A 49 26.96 -14.82 -44.97
C ILE A 49 27.77 -15.34 -43.75
N GLN A 50 28.66 -14.54 -43.15
CA GLN A 50 29.46 -14.88 -41.97
C GLN A 50 28.62 -14.91 -40.66
N GLU A 51 27.41 -14.37 -40.67
CA GLU A 51 26.53 -14.22 -39.48
C GLU A 51 25.70 -15.46 -39.16
N GLN A 52 25.62 -16.45 -40.02
CA GLN A 52 24.77 -17.64 -39.80
C GLN A 52 25.20 -18.54 -38.62
N THR A 53 26.44 -18.50 -38.20
CA THR A 53 26.97 -19.27 -37.07
C THR A 53 26.79 -18.54 -35.72
N ASP A 54 26.75 -17.19 -35.72
CA ASP A 54 26.65 -16.39 -34.51
C ASP A 54 25.19 -16.02 -34.11
N ARG A 55 24.23 -16.18 -35.05
CA ARG A 55 22.81 -15.92 -34.83
C ARG A 55 22.21 -16.61 -33.59
N PRO A 56 22.40 -17.93 -33.39
CA PRO A 56 21.77 -18.60 -32.25
C PRO A 56 22.31 -18.12 -30.91
N ILE A 57 23.58 -17.70 -30.83
CA ILE A 57 24.17 -17.18 -29.58
C ILE A 57 23.72 -15.75 -29.31
N LYS A 58 23.60 -14.90 -30.33
CA LYS A 58 23.06 -13.52 -30.19
C LYS A 58 21.60 -13.53 -29.84
N ASP A 59 20.80 -14.41 -30.45
CA ASP A 59 19.38 -14.54 -30.16
C ASP A 59 19.13 -15.12 -28.74
N MET A 60 19.97 -16.04 -28.29
CA MET A 60 19.93 -16.54 -26.92
C MET A 60 20.34 -15.48 -25.90
N LYS A 61 21.35 -14.66 -26.15
CA LYS A 61 21.71 -13.50 -25.29
C LYS A 61 20.60 -12.48 -25.25
N ARG A 62 19.98 -12.17 -26.39
CA ARG A 62 18.81 -11.26 -26.46
C ARG A 62 17.61 -11.82 -25.68
N ALA A 63 17.30 -13.10 -25.84
CA ALA A 63 16.24 -13.77 -25.08
C ALA A 63 16.52 -13.77 -23.57
N ILE A 64 17.76 -13.99 -23.16
CA ILE A 64 18.17 -13.91 -21.75
C ILE A 64 18.03 -12.47 -21.21
N ILE A 65 18.42 -11.46 -21.98
CA ILE A 65 18.28 -10.04 -21.60
C ILE A 65 16.79 -9.66 -21.48
N ILE A 66 15.96 -10.13 -22.43
CA ILE A 66 14.51 -9.92 -22.39
C ILE A 66 13.89 -10.66 -21.19
N LEU A 67 14.32 -11.88 -20.91
CA LEU A 67 13.85 -12.67 -19.76
C LEU A 67 14.28 -12.03 -18.44
N MET A 68 15.52 -11.54 -18.35
CA MET A 68 16.00 -10.80 -17.18
C MET A 68 15.28 -9.46 -17.02
N ALA A 69 14.99 -8.73 -18.09
CA ALA A 69 14.21 -7.51 -18.07
C ALA A 69 12.73 -7.78 -17.69
N LEU A 70 12.15 -8.89 -18.19
CA LEU A 70 10.81 -9.33 -17.77
C LEU A 70 10.78 -9.80 -16.31
N ALA A 71 11.78 -10.56 -15.88
CA ALA A 71 11.92 -11.02 -14.51
C ALA A 71 12.12 -9.83 -13.54
N SER A 72 12.92 -8.83 -13.93
CA SER A 72 13.09 -7.58 -13.18
C SER A 72 11.80 -6.76 -13.14
N TYR A 73 11.02 -6.73 -14.23
CA TYR A 73 9.73 -6.06 -14.30
C TYR A 73 8.67 -6.78 -13.43
N LEU A 74 8.66 -8.10 -13.42
CA LEU A 74 7.76 -8.91 -12.58
C LEU A 74 8.16 -8.85 -11.09
N ALA A 75 9.45 -8.80 -10.80
CA ALA A 75 9.97 -8.62 -9.45
C ALA A 75 9.73 -7.20 -8.91
N SER A 76 9.60 -6.20 -9.80
CA SER A 76 9.38 -4.80 -9.44
C SER A 76 7.99 -4.51 -8.85
N ASN A 77 7.03 -5.42 -8.99
CA ASN A 77 5.65 -5.22 -8.51
C ASN A 77 5.36 -5.81 -7.12
N ALA A 78 6.32 -6.51 -6.51
CA ALA A 78 6.14 -7.22 -5.25
C ALA A 78 7.06 -6.67 -4.17
N GLN A 79 6.97 -5.37 -3.87
CA GLN A 79 7.82 -4.78 -2.82
C GLN A 79 7.16 -3.57 -2.17
N LEU A 80 7.33 -3.48 -0.86
CA LEU A 80 6.81 -2.39 -0.03
C LEU A 80 7.85 -1.28 0.21
N LEU A 81 9.12 -1.48 -0.17
CA LEU A 81 10.20 -0.50 0.01
C LEU A 81 10.75 -0.03 -1.33
N TYR A 82 10.86 1.28 -1.50
CA TYR A 82 11.43 1.91 -2.68
C TYR A 82 12.51 2.90 -2.29
N ARG A 83 13.61 2.90 -3.04
CA ARG A 83 14.70 3.86 -2.96
C ARG A 83 14.39 5.06 -3.84
N ILE A 84 14.69 6.25 -3.34
CA ILE A 84 14.48 7.54 -4.02
C ILE A 84 15.83 8.20 -4.20
N THR A 85 16.21 8.51 -5.47
CA THR A 85 17.39 9.24 -5.86
C THR A 85 17.05 10.28 -6.93
N GLY A 86 17.92 11.25 -7.18
CA GLY A 86 17.70 12.27 -8.21
C GLY A 86 18.27 13.63 -7.81
N ASP A 87 17.98 14.65 -8.62
CA ASP A 87 18.48 15.99 -8.39
C ASP A 87 17.97 16.57 -7.07
N GLY A 88 18.88 17.23 -6.32
CA GLY A 88 18.57 17.81 -5.01
C GLY A 88 18.59 16.80 -3.85
N VAL A 89 18.71 15.50 -4.11
CA VAL A 89 18.86 14.46 -3.07
C VAL A 89 20.33 14.14 -2.90
N LYS A 90 20.93 14.60 -1.80
CA LYS A 90 22.38 14.42 -1.54
C LYS A 90 22.78 12.98 -1.23
N SER A 91 21.86 12.19 -0.71
CA SER A 91 22.02 10.77 -0.37
C SER A 91 20.66 10.08 -0.51
N GLU A 92 20.67 8.77 -0.68
CA GLU A 92 19.46 7.98 -0.89
C GLU A 92 18.43 8.23 0.22
N SER A 93 17.20 8.47 -0.20
CA SER A 93 16.02 8.45 0.66
C SER A 93 15.16 7.23 0.28
N TYR A 94 14.21 6.89 1.12
CA TYR A 94 13.37 5.72 0.92
C TYR A 94 11.91 6.03 1.23
N ILE A 95 11.00 5.28 0.60
CA ILE A 95 9.59 5.25 0.98
C ILE A 95 9.17 3.81 1.20
N ILE A 96 8.51 3.55 2.34
CA ILE A 96 8.02 2.22 2.74
C ILE A 96 6.52 2.25 2.94
N GLY A 97 5.84 1.25 2.35
CA GLY A 97 4.42 1.01 2.57
C GLY A 97 4.18 0.31 3.90
N THR A 98 3.43 0.93 4.80
CA THR A 98 3.05 0.36 6.09
C THR A 98 1.61 -0.16 6.08
N TYR A 99 1.27 -0.96 7.08
CA TYR A 99 -0.07 -1.41 7.38
C TYR A 99 -0.30 -1.31 8.88
N HIS A 100 -1.28 -0.49 9.28
CA HIS A 100 -1.47 -0.08 10.68
C HIS A 100 -1.74 -1.23 11.68
N VAL A 101 -2.06 -2.41 11.17
CA VAL A 101 -2.27 -3.62 11.99
C VAL A 101 -1.11 -4.63 11.86
N ALA A 102 -0.12 -4.35 11.01
CA ALA A 102 1.09 -5.17 10.93
C ALA A 102 2.01 -4.88 12.10
N ASP A 103 2.58 -5.93 12.68
CA ASP A 103 3.55 -5.79 13.76
C ASP A 103 4.93 -5.30 13.27
N ALA A 104 5.78 -4.90 14.21
CA ALA A 104 7.13 -4.42 13.94
C ALA A 104 8.01 -5.45 13.22
N ALA A 105 7.76 -6.76 13.39
CA ALA A 105 8.54 -7.83 12.76
C ALA A 105 8.36 -7.84 11.24
N MET A 106 7.30 -7.20 10.73
CA MET A 106 7.12 -7.03 9.28
C MET A 106 8.28 -6.26 8.64
N VAL A 107 8.92 -5.33 9.35
CA VAL A 107 10.11 -4.59 8.87
C VAL A 107 11.22 -5.55 8.46
N ASP A 108 11.45 -6.62 9.22
CA ASP A 108 12.48 -7.62 8.93
C ASP A 108 12.12 -8.53 7.73
N SER A 109 10.84 -8.58 7.38
CA SER A 109 10.35 -9.35 6.24
C SER A 109 10.42 -8.58 4.92
N ILE A 110 10.57 -7.24 4.99
CA ILE A 110 10.68 -6.38 3.80
C ILE A 110 12.17 -6.24 3.45
N PRO A 111 12.60 -6.70 2.25
CA PRO A 111 14.00 -6.61 1.83
C PRO A 111 14.56 -5.20 1.95
N GLY A 112 15.69 -5.03 2.62
CA GLY A 112 16.38 -3.75 2.78
C GLY A 112 15.74 -2.74 3.74
N ALA A 113 14.60 -3.06 4.38
CA ALA A 113 13.90 -2.07 5.22
C ALA A 113 14.70 -1.70 6.50
N ARG A 114 15.35 -2.66 7.11
CA ARG A 114 16.20 -2.39 8.30
C ARG A 114 17.42 -1.58 7.91
N GLU A 115 18.06 -1.91 6.80
CA GLU A 115 19.22 -1.19 6.25
C GLU A 115 18.84 0.25 5.87
N ALA A 116 17.68 0.44 5.23
CA ALA A 116 17.15 1.76 4.90
C ALA A 116 16.92 2.60 6.19
N LEU A 117 16.26 2.02 7.22
CA LEU A 117 16.05 2.69 8.50
C LEU A 117 17.38 3.10 9.17
N LEU A 118 18.41 2.26 9.09
CA LEU A 118 19.73 2.54 9.66
C LEU A 118 20.51 3.60 8.86
N SER A 119 20.40 3.61 7.52
CA SER A 119 21.16 4.48 6.62
C SER A 119 20.67 5.93 6.59
N VAL A 120 19.36 6.16 6.80
CA VAL A 120 18.78 7.51 6.73
C VAL A 120 19.09 8.37 7.95
N GLY A 121 19.01 9.67 7.79
CA GLY A 121 19.23 10.64 8.87
C GLY A 121 17.97 11.00 9.66
N GLN A 122 16.78 10.66 9.15
CA GLN A 122 15.49 10.95 9.81
C GLN A 122 14.39 10.02 9.28
N VAL A 123 13.26 9.95 10.01
CA VAL A 123 12.06 9.22 9.59
C VAL A 123 10.87 10.18 9.53
N CYS A 124 10.10 10.11 8.46
CA CYS A 124 8.89 10.90 8.26
C CYS A 124 7.68 9.97 8.09
N GLY A 125 6.76 9.97 9.06
CA GLY A 125 5.50 9.26 8.95
C GLY A 125 4.39 10.10 8.31
N GLU A 126 3.18 9.57 8.20
CA GLU A 126 2.00 10.38 7.90
C GLU A 126 1.78 11.43 9.00
N LEU A 127 1.81 11.00 10.25
CA LEU A 127 1.80 11.84 11.44
C LEU A 127 3.11 11.69 12.22
N ALA A 128 3.56 12.75 12.87
CA ALA A 128 4.61 12.63 13.87
C ALA A 128 4.05 12.01 15.17
N ILE A 129 4.77 11.05 15.77
CA ILE A 129 4.35 10.46 17.05
C ILE A 129 4.23 11.54 18.14
N ALA A 130 5.12 12.53 18.15
CA ALA A 130 5.09 13.61 19.12
C ALA A 130 3.76 14.41 19.05
N ASP A 131 3.21 14.60 17.84
CA ASP A 131 1.95 15.30 17.64
C ASP A 131 0.76 14.49 18.15
N LEU A 132 0.81 13.15 18.06
CA LEU A 132 -0.23 12.28 18.61
C LEU A 132 -0.33 12.34 20.14
N MET A 133 0.76 12.70 20.82
CA MET A 133 0.83 12.84 22.28
C MET A 133 0.50 14.29 22.75
N ASN A 134 0.32 15.22 21.83
CA ASN A 134 0.00 16.61 22.15
C ASN A 134 -1.45 16.75 22.59
N THR A 135 -1.70 17.48 23.70
CA THR A 135 -3.03 17.65 24.29
C THR A 135 -4.04 18.30 23.34
N ASP A 136 -3.63 19.28 22.54
CA ASP A 136 -4.54 19.98 21.63
C ASP A 136 -4.86 19.11 20.40
N SER A 137 -3.89 18.32 19.94
CA SER A 137 -4.11 17.30 18.92
C SER A 137 -5.11 16.24 19.39
N LEU A 138 -4.96 15.76 20.62
CA LEU A 138 -5.89 14.79 21.22
C LEU A 138 -7.31 15.37 21.35
N LYS A 139 -7.45 16.62 21.82
CA LYS A 139 -8.76 17.29 21.88
C LYS A 139 -9.40 17.41 20.50
N THR A 140 -8.62 17.82 19.50
CA THR A 140 -9.11 17.93 18.13
C THR A 140 -9.56 16.57 17.60
N MET A 141 -8.81 15.53 17.83
CA MET A 141 -9.15 14.17 17.43
C MET A 141 -10.45 13.70 18.10
N MET A 142 -10.57 13.89 19.43
CA MET A 142 -11.77 13.54 20.19
C MET A 142 -13.04 14.23 19.66
N ALA A 143 -12.95 15.47 19.19
CA ALA A 143 -14.09 16.20 18.61
C ALA A 143 -14.64 15.55 17.32
N TYR A 144 -13.81 14.81 16.59
CA TYR A 144 -14.25 14.03 15.42
C TYR A 144 -14.66 12.60 15.76
N MET A 145 -14.18 12.07 16.88
CA MET A 145 -14.40 10.67 17.27
C MET A 145 -15.67 10.45 18.09
N TYR A 146 -16.18 11.49 18.75
CA TYR A 146 -17.34 11.40 19.64
C TYR A 146 -18.47 12.33 19.22
N LEU A 147 -19.70 11.84 19.41
CA LEU A 147 -20.91 12.61 19.19
C LEU A 147 -21.00 13.76 20.23
N PRO A 148 -21.64 14.87 19.87
CA PRO A 148 -21.92 15.96 20.81
C PRO A 148 -22.61 15.45 22.08
N GLU A 149 -22.49 16.22 23.15
CA GLU A 149 -23.17 15.91 24.42
C GLU A 149 -24.68 15.74 24.22
N GLY A 150 -25.27 14.75 24.85
CA GLY A 150 -26.69 14.40 24.72
C GLY A 150 -27.04 13.59 23.46
N GLN A 151 -26.12 13.38 22.53
CA GLN A 151 -26.35 12.52 21.38
C GLN A 151 -25.66 11.14 21.56
N THR A 152 -26.33 10.09 21.06
CA THR A 152 -25.83 8.72 21.04
C THR A 152 -26.17 8.07 19.71
N LEU A 153 -25.52 6.94 19.40
CA LEU A 153 -25.87 6.12 18.23
C LEU A 153 -27.34 5.67 18.30
N GLN A 154 -27.85 5.36 19.49
CA GLN A 154 -29.24 4.98 19.70
C GLN A 154 -30.23 6.11 19.34
N THR A 155 -29.85 7.38 19.57
CA THR A 155 -30.70 8.51 19.17
C THR A 155 -30.53 8.91 17.72
N LEU A 156 -29.44 8.49 17.10
CA LEU A 156 -29.10 8.81 15.72
C LEU A 156 -29.65 7.81 14.70
N LEU A 157 -29.76 6.53 15.10
CA LEU A 157 -30.19 5.43 14.24
C LEU A 157 -31.65 5.06 14.52
N PRO A 158 -32.41 4.61 13.49
CA PRO A 158 -33.66 3.88 13.72
C PRO A 158 -33.42 2.67 14.64
N GLU A 159 -34.40 2.35 15.49
CA GLU A 159 -34.31 1.24 16.47
C GLU A 159 -33.84 -0.08 15.82
N ALA A 160 -34.47 -0.46 14.71
CA ALA A 160 -34.11 -1.69 14.00
C ALA A 160 -32.66 -1.69 13.48
N ASP A 161 -32.12 -0.54 13.06
CA ASP A 161 -30.74 -0.40 12.60
C ASP A 161 -29.77 -0.48 13.77
N TYR A 162 -30.14 0.11 14.91
CA TYR A 162 -29.33 0.05 16.11
C TYR A 162 -29.25 -1.37 16.69
N ASP A 163 -30.35 -2.14 16.64
CA ASP A 163 -30.35 -3.54 17.05
C ASP A 163 -29.50 -4.43 16.13
N ARG A 164 -29.53 -4.17 14.81
CA ARG A 164 -28.61 -4.86 13.86
C ARG A 164 -27.14 -4.54 14.15
N LEU A 165 -26.85 -3.28 14.45
CA LEU A 165 -25.50 -2.86 14.84
C LEU A 165 -25.04 -3.53 16.12
N ARG A 166 -25.87 -3.57 17.16
CA ARG A 166 -25.55 -4.30 18.40
C ARG A 166 -25.30 -5.80 18.16
N SER A 167 -26.13 -6.43 17.33
CA SER A 167 -25.94 -7.84 16.93
C SER A 167 -24.61 -8.06 16.23
N LEU A 168 -24.21 -7.17 15.33
CA LEU A 168 -22.90 -7.21 14.67
C LEU A 168 -21.77 -7.08 15.69
N ILE A 169 -21.82 -6.11 16.58
CA ILE A 169 -20.77 -5.89 17.61
C ILE A 169 -20.67 -7.11 18.53
N SER A 170 -21.78 -7.67 18.96
CA SER A 170 -21.81 -8.92 19.75
C SER A 170 -21.15 -10.08 18.99
N THR A 171 -21.45 -10.22 17.69
CA THR A 171 -20.85 -11.27 16.84
C THR A 171 -19.33 -11.08 16.68
N ILE A 172 -18.88 -9.85 16.46
CA ILE A 172 -17.44 -9.54 16.32
C ILE A 172 -16.69 -9.81 17.63
N SER A 173 -17.31 -9.46 18.77
CA SER A 173 -16.74 -9.69 20.11
C SER A 173 -16.85 -11.15 20.59
N GLY A 174 -17.40 -12.05 19.77
CA GLY A 174 -17.61 -13.46 20.15
C GLY A 174 -18.63 -13.64 21.28
N GLY A 175 -19.60 -12.72 21.42
CA GLY A 175 -20.60 -12.72 22.50
C GLY A 175 -20.09 -12.18 23.84
N ALA A 176 -18.87 -11.63 23.89
CA ALA A 176 -18.27 -11.11 25.14
C ALA A 176 -18.91 -9.80 25.63
N MET A 177 -19.68 -9.12 24.78
CA MET A 177 -20.34 -7.84 25.11
C MET A 177 -21.86 -7.98 25.03
N ASP A 178 -22.52 -7.68 26.12
CA ASP A 178 -23.99 -7.46 26.15
C ASP A 178 -24.34 -6.05 25.65
N ASN A 179 -25.64 -5.78 25.48
CA ASN A 179 -26.11 -4.50 24.98
C ASN A 179 -25.68 -3.31 25.84
N ASP A 180 -25.69 -3.45 27.16
CA ASP A 180 -25.26 -2.39 28.07
C ASP A 180 -23.76 -2.09 27.95
N ALA A 181 -22.93 -3.11 27.77
CA ALA A 181 -21.49 -2.94 27.54
C ALA A 181 -21.23 -2.28 26.17
N ILE A 182 -21.99 -2.66 25.14
CA ILE A 182 -21.91 -2.04 23.80
C ILE A 182 -22.27 -0.54 23.90
N ASP A 183 -23.36 -0.21 24.55
CA ASP A 183 -23.84 1.19 24.69
C ASP A 183 -22.84 2.06 25.47
N ARG A 184 -22.29 1.54 26.56
CA ARG A 184 -21.25 2.25 27.33
C ARG A 184 -19.96 2.46 26.53
N THR A 185 -19.56 1.51 25.72
CA THR A 185 -18.28 1.53 25.03
C THR A 185 -18.35 2.34 23.74
N TYR A 186 -19.40 2.10 22.95
CA TYR A 186 -19.51 2.61 21.58
C TYR A 186 -20.61 3.65 21.39
N GLY A 187 -21.58 3.73 22.31
CA GLY A 187 -22.80 4.52 22.14
C GLY A 187 -22.60 6.00 21.86
N ARG A 188 -21.47 6.57 22.26
CA ARG A 188 -21.13 7.98 22.00
C ARG A 188 -20.12 8.18 20.88
N MET A 189 -19.63 7.12 20.23
CA MET A 189 -18.74 7.27 19.08
C MET A 189 -19.50 7.83 17.88
N THR A 190 -18.81 8.62 17.04
CA THR A 190 -19.35 8.95 15.72
C THR A 190 -19.44 7.67 14.88
N PRO A 191 -20.38 7.57 13.93
CA PRO A 191 -20.48 6.39 13.08
C PRO A 191 -19.17 6.11 12.31
N ALA A 192 -18.45 7.14 11.85
CA ALA A 192 -17.15 6.97 11.19
C ALA A 192 -16.09 6.36 12.12
N MET A 193 -16.03 6.81 13.37
CA MET A 193 -15.11 6.24 14.37
C MET A 193 -15.46 4.80 14.68
N LEU A 194 -16.75 4.49 14.82
CA LEU A 194 -17.20 3.12 15.08
C LEU A 194 -16.90 2.22 13.88
N THR A 195 -17.16 2.67 12.64
CA THR A 195 -16.79 1.92 11.42
C THR A 195 -15.29 1.59 11.42
N ASN A 196 -14.44 2.57 11.73
CA ASN A 196 -12.99 2.33 11.84
C ASN A 196 -12.65 1.29 12.91
N ASN A 197 -13.22 1.39 14.11
CA ASN A 197 -12.99 0.41 15.19
C ASN A 197 -13.46 -0.99 14.83
N LEU A 198 -14.63 -1.12 14.21
CA LEU A 198 -15.15 -2.42 13.76
C LEU A 198 -14.28 -3.01 12.65
N THR A 199 -13.78 -2.19 11.71
CA THR A 199 -12.85 -2.64 10.66
C THR A 199 -11.54 -3.16 11.27
N ILE A 200 -10.99 -2.46 12.26
CA ILE A 200 -9.80 -2.93 12.99
C ILE A 200 -10.10 -4.25 13.72
N ALA A 201 -11.22 -4.35 14.43
CA ALA A 201 -11.62 -5.57 15.14
C ALA A 201 -11.79 -6.75 14.18
N LEU A 202 -12.43 -6.54 13.02
CA LEU A 202 -12.56 -7.54 11.97
C LEU A 202 -11.20 -7.94 11.38
N THR A 203 -10.30 -6.98 11.20
CA THR A 203 -8.94 -7.24 10.72
C THR A 203 -8.19 -8.13 11.73
N MET A 204 -8.29 -7.83 13.02
CA MET A 204 -7.67 -8.64 14.06
C MET A 204 -8.27 -10.05 14.14
N LYS A 205 -9.61 -10.18 14.02
CA LYS A 205 -10.31 -11.45 14.03
C LYS A 205 -9.94 -12.34 12.83
N ASN A 206 -9.82 -11.72 11.64
CA ASN A 206 -9.56 -12.44 10.39
C ASN A 206 -8.06 -12.57 10.06
N ASN A 207 -7.19 -11.89 10.80
CA ASN A 207 -5.75 -11.95 10.57
C ASN A 207 -5.16 -13.14 11.35
N HIS A 208 -4.86 -14.22 10.63
CA HIS A 208 -4.14 -15.39 11.18
C HIS A 208 -2.68 -15.10 11.53
N ARG A 209 -2.18 -13.91 11.22
CA ARG A 209 -0.84 -13.43 11.53
C ARG A 209 -0.90 -12.52 12.76
N LYS A 210 0.20 -12.41 13.49
CA LYS A 210 0.26 -11.60 14.71
C LYS A 210 0.06 -10.12 14.35
N ALA A 211 -1.12 -9.58 14.66
CA ALA A 211 -1.36 -8.15 14.67
C ALA A 211 -0.88 -7.60 16.03
N ASP A 212 -0.08 -6.55 16.02
CA ASP A 212 0.36 -5.87 17.26
C ASP A 212 -0.09 -4.41 17.23
N MET A 213 -1.26 -4.16 17.82
CA MET A 213 -1.79 -2.79 17.96
C MET A 213 -1.05 -1.94 18.98
N GLN A 214 -0.16 -2.52 19.81
CA GLN A 214 0.65 -1.77 20.76
C GLN A 214 1.92 -1.22 20.12
N ASN A 215 2.42 -1.92 19.09
CA ASN A 215 3.63 -1.51 18.38
C ASN A 215 3.48 -1.73 16.86
N PRO A 216 2.49 -1.06 16.22
CA PRO A 216 2.29 -1.18 14.79
C PRO A 216 3.52 -0.66 14.05
N MET A 217 3.74 -1.18 12.85
CA MET A 217 4.94 -0.97 12.05
C MET A 217 5.31 0.51 11.84
N ASP A 218 4.35 1.36 11.56
CA ASP A 218 4.55 2.80 11.35
C ASP A 218 5.03 3.53 12.62
N ILE A 219 4.49 3.15 13.78
CA ILE A 219 4.92 3.65 15.08
C ILE A 219 6.32 3.12 15.42
N TYR A 220 6.56 1.81 15.16
CA TYR A 220 7.87 1.20 15.40
C TYR A 220 9.00 1.91 14.64
N LEU A 221 8.81 2.20 13.34
CA LEU A 221 9.82 2.87 12.53
C LEU A 221 10.22 4.23 13.10
N GLN A 222 9.27 5.03 13.55
CA GLN A 222 9.55 6.33 14.17
C GLN A 222 10.19 6.17 15.56
N ARG A 223 9.70 5.23 16.40
CA ARG A 223 10.31 4.96 17.73
C ARG A 223 11.74 4.47 17.61
N ALA A 224 12.02 3.58 16.66
CA ALA A 224 13.38 3.09 16.41
C ALA A 224 14.32 4.21 15.95
N ALA A 225 13.85 5.11 15.09
CA ALA A 225 14.60 6.30 14.69
C ALA A 225 14.88 7.23 15.88
N ALA A 226 13.85 7.56 16.66
CA ALA A 226 14.00 8.41 17.84
C ALA A 226 14.95 7.80 18.89
N GLY A 227 14.87 6.48 19.11
CA GLY A 227 15.79 5.75 19.99
C GLY A 227 17.25 5.77 19.52
N ALA A 228 17.47 5.92 18.20
CA ALA A 228 18.79 6.12 17.60
C ALA A 228 19.21 7.62 17.52
N GLY A 229 18.47 8.52 18.14
CA GLY A 229 18.75 9.97 18.12
C GLY A 229 18.43 10.65 16.79
N LYS A 230 17.68 10.00 15.90
CA LYS A 230 17.26 10.57 14.61
C LYS A 230 15.96 11.35 14.77
N PRO A 231 15.82 12.55 14.13
CA PRO A 231 14.57 13.28 14.11
C PRO A 231 13.42 12.47 13.49
N THR A 232 12.21 12.69 14.01
CA THR A 232 10.98 12.19 13.43
C THR A 232 10.02 13.34 13.12
N MET A 233 9.21 13.21 12.07
CA MET A 233 8.25 14.22 11.65
C MET A 233 7.05 13.58 10.96
N GLY A 234 6.02 14.39 10.65
CA GLY A 234 4.84 13.99 9.89
C GLY A 234 4.71 14.76 8.58
N LEU A 235 4.09 14.11 7.58
CA LEU A 235 3.70 14.72 6.31
C LEU A 235 2.44 15.57 6.44
N GLU A 236 1.64 15.33 7.48
CA GLU A 236 0.41 16.06 7.76
C GLU A 236 0.18 16.25 9.26
N THR A 237 -0.77 17.08 9.62
CA THR A 237 -1.14 17.33 11.01
C THR A 237 -2.26 16.40 11.46
N VAL A 238 -2.34 16.15 12.78
CA VAL A 238 -3.43 15.36 13.39
C VAL A 238 -4.81 15.96 13.06
N SER A 239 -4.94 17.29 13.10
CA SER A 239 -6.20 17.98 12.75
C SER A 239 -6.62 17.77 11.30
N PHE A 240 -5.65 17.79 10.36
CA PHE A 240 -5.93 17.53 8.96
C PHE A 240 -6.36 16.06 8.76
N GLN A 241 -5.64 15.10 9.34
CA GLN A 241 -5.97 13.69 9.20
C GLN A 241 -7.32 13.34 9.86
N ALA A 242 -7.59 13.84 11.08
CA ALA A 242 -8.86 13.63 11.76
C ALA A 242 -10.05 14.15 10.93
N ARG A 243 -9.93 15.35 10.36
CA ARG A 243 -10.95 15.90 9.48
C ARG A 243 -11.10 15.07 8.20
N THR A 244 -10.01 14.59 7.63
CA THR A 244 -10.01 13.77 6.43
C THR A 244 -10.69 12.42 6.64
N LEU A 245 -10.42 11.76 7.77
CA LEU A 245 -10.94 10.42 8.06
C LEU A 245 -12.37 10.47 8.62
N PHE A 246 -12.68 11.42 9.51
CA PHE A 246 -13.90 11.43 10.31
C PHE A 246 -14.80 12.64 10.05
N GLY A 247 -14.36 13.62 9.26
CA GLY A 247 -15.08 14.89 9.04
C GLY A 247 -16.11 14.88 7.90
N ILE A 248 -16.56 13.70 7.44
CA ILE A 248 -17.63 13.61 6.43
C ILE A 248 -19.00 13.89 7.04
N PRO A 249 -20.01 14.27 6.23
CA PRO A 249 -21.36 14.54 6.73
C PRO A 249 -21.92 13.36 7.53
N MET A 250 -22.58 13.64 8.66
CA MET A 250 -23.11 12.63 9.58
C MET A 250 -23.99 11.59 8.88
N ARG A 251 -24.86 12.05 7.95
CA ARG A 251 -25.69 11.14 7.14
C ARG A 251 -24.84 10.09 6.39
N ARG A 252 -23.72 10.52 5.81
CA ARG A 252 -22.83 9.61 5.06
C ARG A 252 -22.07 8.68 6.01
N GLN A 253 -21.70 9.15 7.20
CA GLN A 253 -21.11 8.29 8.23
C GLN A 253 -22.06 7.17 8.64
N VAL A 254 -23.35 7.50 8.87
CA VAL A 254 -24.40 6.51 9.18
C VAL A 254 -24.54 5.51 8.04
N GLU A 255 -24.64 5.99 6.79
CA GLU A 255 -24.76 5.14 5.62
C GLU A 255 -23.58 4.14 5.53
N GLN A 256 -22.34 4.62 5.66
CA GLN A 256 -21.15 3.76 5.65
C GLN A 256 -21.11 2.75 6.80
N LEU A 257 -21.52 3.14 8.00
CA LEU A 257 -21.64 2.22 9.13
C LEU A 257 -22.67 1.11 8.84
N MET A 258 -23.85 1.48 8.34
CA MET A 258 -24.89 0.50 8.03
C MET A 258 -24.51 -0.38 6.83
N CYS A 259 -23.75 0.14 5.86
CA CYS A 259 -23.16 -0.66 4.80
C CYS A 259 -22.26 -1.79 5.33
N LEU A 260 -21.45 -1.51 6.34
CA LEU A 260 -20.63 -2.54 7.00
C LEU A 260 -21.52 -3.57 7.73
N VAL A 261 -22.59 -3.11 8.40
CA VAL A 261 -23.56 -4.01 9.08
C VAL A 261 -24.23 -4.94 8.08
N ASP A 262 -24.63 -4.42 6.92
CA ASP A 262 -25.44 -5.16 5.94
C ASP A 262 -24.62 -6.03 4.99
N ASN A 263 -23.32 -5.76 4.85
CA ASN A 263 -22.43 -6.43 3.89
C ASN A 263 -21.19 -7.03 4.55
N LEU A 264 -21.32 -7.57 5.76
CA LEU A 264 -20.20 -8.05 6.56
C LEU A 264 -19.26 -9.01 5.80
N GLU A 265 -19.82 -9.97 5.06
CA GLU A 265 -19.04 -10.95 4.29
C GLU A 265 -18.15 -10.30 3.23
N PHE A 266 -18.64 -9.25 2.56
CA PHE A 266 -17.84 -8.46 1.61
C PHE A 266 -16.66 -7.81 2.33
N TYR A 267 -16.90 -7.12 3.44
CA TYR A 267 -15.83 -6.43 4.21
C TYR A 267 -14.81 -7.42 4.79
N GLU A 268 -15.25 -8.56 5.31
CA GLU A 268 -14.33 -9.61 5.78
C GLU A 268 -13.48 -10.16 4.64
N THR A 269 -14.05 -10.34 3.44
CA THR A 269 -13.33 -10.80 2.26
C THR A 269 -12.32 -9.77 1.78
N GLN A 270 -12.72 -8.49 1.74
CA GLN A 270 -11.84 -7.38 1.37
C GLN A 270 -10.66 -7.25 2.36
N ILE A 271 -10.93 -7.32 3.67
CA ILE A 271 -9.92 -7.29 4.72
C ILE A 271 -8.91 -8.42 4.56
N ARG A 272 -9.39 -9.66 4.30
CA ARG A 272 -8.50 -10.81 4.06
C ARG A 272 -7.66 -10.60 2.82
N SER A 273 -8.26 -10.18 1.71
CA SER A 273 -7.57 -9.93 0.44
C SER A 273 -6.48 -8.87 0.60
N LEU A 274 -6.77 -7.76 1.28
CA LEU A 274 -5.81 -6.69 1.54
C LEU A 274 -4.67 -7.18 2.46
N SER A 275 -5.00 -7.92 3.52
CA SER A 275 -4.01 -8.48 4.44
C SER A 275 -3.08 -9.46 3.72
N ASP A 276 -3.62 -10.40 2.94
CA ASP A 276 -2.82 -11.36 2.19
C ASP A 276 -1.94 -10.69 1.13
N ALA A 277 -2.47 -9.67 0.44
CA ALA A 277 -1.71 -8.87 -0.52
C ALA A 277 -0.55 -8.12 0.16
N TYR A 278 -0.79 -7.51 1.32
CA TYR A 278 0.22 -6.77 2.08
C TYR A 278 1.34 -7.68 2.58
N TYR A 279 1.01 -8.79 3.25
CA TYR A 279 2.00 -9.74 3.74
C TYR A 279 2.69 -10.51 2.61
N GLY A 280 2.05 -10.64 1.45
CA GLY A 280 2.66 -11.10 0.20
C GLY A 280 3.53 -10.04 -0.49
N GLN A 281 3.53 -8.80 0.03
CA GLN A 281 4.22 -7.62 -0.53
C GLN A 281 3.82 -7.35 -2.00
N ASP A 282 2.59 -7.71 -2.38
CA ASP A 282 2.08 -7.61 -3.75
C ASP A 282 1.31 -6.30 -3.94
N MET A 283 2.00 -5.26 -4.41
CA MET A 283 1.43 -3.92 -4.61
C MET A 283 0.25 -3.92 -5.57
N LYS A 284 0.26 -4.79 -6.58
CA LYS A 284 -0.85 -4.88 -7.53
C LYS A 284 -2.11 -5.44 -6.87
N LYS A 285 -1.96 -6.49 -6.04
CA LYS A 285 -3.10 -7.02 -5.29
C LYS A 285 -3.58 -6.08 -4.20
N ILE A 286 -2.70 -5.26 -3.60
CA ILE A 286 -3.11 -4.19 -2.69
C ILE A 286 -4.01 -3.20 -3.43
N GLU A 287 -3.60 -2.74 -4.62
CA GLU A 287 -4.40 -1.84 -5.47
C GLU A 287 -5.75 -2.48 -5.85
N GLU A 288 -5.74 -3.73 -6.32
CA GLU A 288 -6.96 -4.48 -6.66
C GLU A 288 -7.91 -4.61 -5.45
N ALA A 289 -7.38 -4.91 -4.26
CA ALA A 289 -8.18 -4.99 -3.03
C ALA A 289 -8.76 -3.64 -2.62
N MET A 290 -8.04 -2.52 -2.82
CA MET A 290 -8.53 -1.17 -2.52
C MET A 290 -9.61 -0.70 -3.50
N GLU A 291 -9.60 -1.19 -4.75
CA GLU A 291 -10.60 -0.86 -5.77
C GLU A 291 -11.84 -1.77 -5.73
N ALA A 292 -11.86 -2.80 -4.89
CA ALA A 292 -13.01 -3.67 -4.75
C ALA A 292 -14.27 -2.88 -4.33
N CYS A 293 -15.40 -3.17 -4.97
CA CYS A 293 -16.67 -2.49 -4.74
C CYS A 293 -17.84 -3.46 -4.71
N ILE A 294 -18.92 -3.05 -4.04
CA ILE A 294 -20.19 -3.81 -3.94
C ILE A 294 -21.08 -3.50 -5.15
N GLY A 295 -20.91 -2.35 -5.77
CA GLY A 295 -21.77 -1.86 -6.87
C GLY A 295 -23.02 -1.13 -6.38
N THR A 296 -23.00 -0.55 -5.18
CA THR A 296 -24.12 0.15 -4.55
C THR A 296 -23.69 1.51 -3.99
N SER A 297 -24.60 2.23 -3.33
CA SER A 297 -24.28 3.48 -2.59
C SER A 297 -23.29 3.27 -1.43
N CYS A 298 -23.00 2.03 -1.07
CA CYS A 298 -22.00 1.67 -0.08
C CYS A 298 -20.58 1.94 -0.55
N ASP A 299 -20.33 1.96 -1.84
CA ASP A 299 -19.00 2.21 -2.38
C ASP A 299 -18.57 3.66 -2.14
N SER A 300 -17.26 3.84 -1.99
CA SER A 300 -16.68 5.18 -1.90
C SER A 300 -16.88 5.93 -3.21
N THR A 301 -17.39 7.16 -3.13
CA THR A 301 -17.48 8.05 -4.28
C THR A 301 -16.09 8.44 -4.78
N PRO A 302 -15.94 8.90 -6.03
CA PRO A 302 -14.66 9.43 -6.53
C PRO A 302 -14.07 10.52 -5.62
N ASP A 303 -14.90 11.45 -5.12
CA ASP A 303 -14.46 12.52 -4.22
C ASP A 303 -13.97 11.97 -2.86
N GLU A 304 -14.58 10.91 -2.34
CA GLU A 304 -14.14 10.25 -1.12
C GLU A 304 -12.79 9.55 -1.32
N LYS A 305 -12.61 8.84 -2.44
CA LYS A 305 -11.33 8.23 -2.82
C LYS A 305 -10.25 9.30 -3.01
N ASP A 306 -10.55 10.36 -3.75
CA ASP A 306 -9.64 11.49 -3.99
C ASP A 306 -9.22 12.13 -2.66
N ARG A 307 -10.14 12.35 -1.74
CA ARG A 307 -9.88 12.92 -0.41
C ARG A 307 -8.95 12.03 0.43
N LEU A 308 -9.17 10.72 0.41
CA LEU A 308 -8.41 9.78 1.24
C LEU A 308 -7.00 9.51 0.72
N ILE A 309 -6.80 9.49 -0.60
CA ILE A 309 -5.55 9.07 -1.22
C ILE A 309 -4.94 10.21 -2.06
N LYS A 310 -5.56 10.58 -3.17
CA LYS A 310 -4.98 11.47 -4.19
C LYS A 310 -4.62 12.85 -3.64
N ASN A 311 -5.54 13.51 -2.94
CA ASN A 311 -5.30 14.87 -2.43
C ASN A 311 -4.19 14.90 -1.38
N ARG A 312 -4.10 13.86 -0.54
CA ARG A 312 -3.01 13.68 0.42
C ARG A 312 -1.69 13.45 -0.29
N ASN A 313 -1.65 12.54 -1.24
CA ASN A 313 -0.46 12.22 -2.03
C ASN A 313 0.08 13.44 -2.79
N LEU A 314 -0.80 14.23 -3.42
CA LEU A 314 -0.41 15.47 -4.11
C LEU A 314 0.19 16.50 -3.15
N ASN A 315 -0.29 16.59 -1.91
CA ASN A 315 0.29 17.45 -0.89
C ASN A 315 1.65 16.93 -0.40
N TRP A 316 1.76 15.64 -0.14
CA TRP A 316 3.00 15.01 0.30
C TRP A 316 4.10 15.10 -0.76
N ALA A 317 3.75 14.90 -2.04
CA ALA A 317 4.69 15.04 -3.15
C ALA A 317 5.30 16.45 -3.26
N LYS A 318 4.60 17.48 -2.78
CA LYS A 318 5.14 18.86 -2.71
C LYS A 318 6.09 19.05 -1.53
N LEU A 319 5.90 18.31 -0.42
CA LEU A 319 6.70 18.47 0.80
C LEU A 319 7.97 17.62 0.77
N MET A 320 7.89 16.40 0.23
CA MET A 320 8.97 15.41 0.26
C MET A 320 10.30 15.91 -0.34
N PRO A 321 10.32 16.66 -1.47
CA PRO A 321 11.57 17.21 -2.02
C PRO A 321 12.37 18.04 -1.03
N ALA A 322 11.74 18.95 -0.32
CA ALA A 322 12.42 19.78 0.69
C ALA A 322 12.90 18.95 1.89
N ILE A 323 12.11 17.97 2.32
CA ILE A 323 12.44 17.07 3.45
C ILE A 323 13.68 16.24 3.12
N MET A 324 13.68 15.52 1.98
CA MET A 324 14.79 14.64 1.60
C MET A 324 16.01 15.41 1.08
N GLY A 325 15.83 16.63 0.56
CA GLY A 325 16.94 17.53 0.21
C GLY A 325 17.70 18.06 1.42
N ALA A 326 17.00 18.25 2.54
CA ALA A 326 17.62 18.65 3.82
C ALA A 326 18.39 17.50 4.46
N LYS A 327 17.81 16.30 4.49
CA LYS A 327 18.42 15.11 5.13
C LYS A 327 17.86 13.81 4.52
N PRO A 328 18.69 12.77 4.29
CA PRO A 328 18.21 11.46 3.86
C PRO A 328 17.08 10.96 4.75
N THR A 329 15.96 10.57 4.17
CA THR A 329 14.70 10.32 4.89
C THR A 329 14.11 8.96 4.52
N LEU A 330 13.62 8.21 5.51
CA LEU A 330 12.68 7.11 5.30
C LEU A 330 11.26 7.64 5.52
N PHE A 331 10.48 7.69 4.45
CA PHE A 331 9.06 8.03 4.51
C PHE A 331 8.25 6.75 4.78
N ALA A 332 7.49 6.74 5.86
CA ALA A 332 6.64 5.62 6.28
C ALA A 332 5.17 6.02 6.09
N VAL A 333 4.52 5.49 5.07
CA VAL A 333 3.12 5.81 4.72
C VAL A 333 2.35 4.54 4.45
N GLY A 334 1.04 4.55 4.63
CA GLY A 334 0.19 3.40 4.33
C GLY A 334 0.41 2.88 2.91
N ALA A 335 0.52 1.55 2.74
CA ALA A 335 0.86 0.91 1.46
C ALA A 335 -0.06 1.35 0.31
N GLY A 336 -1.34 1.63 0.61
CA GLY A 336 -2.29 2.14 -0.36
C GLY A 336 -1.92 3.50 -0.98
N HIS A 337 -1.11 4.29 -0.29
CA HIS A 337 -0.59 5.55 -0.83
C HIS A 337 0.51 5.38 -1.89
N LEU A 338 1.06 4.18 -2.05
CA LEU A 338 2.11 3.90 -3.04
C LEU A 338 1.55 3.57 -4.42
N CYS A 339 0.31 3.03 -4.49
CA CYS A 339 -0.31 2.43 -5.68
C CYS A 339 -0.91 3.47 -6.64
N GLY A 340 -1.04 3.09 -7.91
CA GLY A 340 -1.84 3.78 -8.92
C GLY A 340 -1.21 5.03 -9.52
N GLU A 341 -1.97 5.67 -10.39
CA GLU A 341 -1.54 6.88 -11.12
C GLU A 341 -1.23 8.06 -10.19
N HIS A 342 -2.00 8.18 -9.10
CA HIS A 342 -1.80 9.19 -8.06
C HIS A 342 -1.06 8.65 -6.84
N GLY A 343 -0.44 7.46 -6.95
CA GLY A 343 0.42 6.88 -5.93
C GLY A 343 1.75 7.63 -5.79
N MET A 344 2.32 7.61 -4.59
CA MET A 344 3.57 8.33 -4.30
C MET A 344 4.72 7.93 -5.21
N ILE A 345 4.80 6.64 -5.61
CA ILE A 345 5.83 6.15 -6.53
C ILE A 345 5.73 6.89 -7.87
N GLN A 346 4.52 6.98 -8.44
CA GLN A 346 4.31 7.62 -9.73
C GLN A 346 4.46 9.14 -9.63
N LEU A 347 3.97 9.78 -8.56
CA LEU A 347 4.10 11.22 -8.36
C LEU A 347 5.56 11.66 -8.22
N LEU A 348 6.38 10.91 -7.50
CA LEU A 348 7.81 11.19 -7.38
C LEU A 348 8.56 10.98 -8.71
N ARG A 349 8.21 9.94 -9.47
CA ARG A 349 8.76 9.73 -10.83
C ARG A 349 8.39 10.87 -11.76
N ASN A 350 7.16 11.36 -11.72
CA ASN A 350 6.69 12.50 -12.50
C ASN A 350 7.40 13.81 -12.09
N ALA A 351 7.83 13.91 -10.83
CA ALA A 351 8.63 15.02 -10.33
C ALA A 351 10.13 14.92 -10.68
N GLY A 352 10.54 13.89 -11.44
CA GLY A 352 11.91 13.71 -11.94
C GLY A 352 12.84 12.88 -11.06
N TYR A 353 12.31 12.25 -10.01
CA TYR A 353 13.10 11.33 -9.17
C TYR A 353 13.17 9.91 -9.77
N PHE A 354 14.27 9.24 -9.54
CA PHE A 354 14.38 7.81 -9.75
C PHE A 354 13.83 7.08 -8.51
N VAL A 355 12.76 6.30 -8.72
CA VAL A 355 12.10 5.56 -7.64
C VAL A 355 12.11 4.09 -8.02
N GLU A 356 12.96 3.33 -7.34
CA GLU A 356 13.26 1.94 -7.65
C GLU A 356 12.91 1.05 -6.46
N ALA A 357 12.27 -0.09 -6.73
CA ALA A 357 12.01 -1.09 -5.71
C ALA A 357 13.33 -1.66 -5.17
N VAL A 358 13.43 -1.81 -3.86
CA VAL A 358 14.60 -2.41 -3.20
C VAL A 358 14.44 -3.93 -3.23
N SER A 359 15.22 -4.62 -4.06
CA SER A 359 15.27 -6.09 -4.15
C SER A 359 16.33 -6.67 -3.23
N ARG A 360 16.17 -7.96 -2.90
CA ARG A 360 17.23 -8.74 -2.22
C ARG A 360 18.47 -8.82 -3.06
#